data_acc27164d719ee5874371b3bc4885e8f
#
_entry.id   acc27164d719ee5874371b3bc4885e8f
#
_cell.length_a   1.000
_cell.length_b   1.000
_cell.length_c   1.000
_cell.angle_alpha   90.00
_cell.angle_beta   90.00
_cell.angle_gamma   90.00
#
_symmetry.space_group_name_H-M   'P 1'
#
loop_
_entity.id
_entity.type
_entity.pdbx_description
1 polymer ?
#
loop_
_entity_poly.entity_id
_entity_poly.type
_entity_poly.pdbx_seq_one_letter_code
_entity_poly.pdbx_strand_id
1 'polypeptide(L)'
;LLGHGPTSQQIKVTRHRGSTPIFKANHIEPQLEDLISRDINLPSGGSIRIDHTEALTVFDVNSAHYTGKSNKLEDLAFTVNKEAAKEICRQLRLRDIGGIIVVDFIDMKDKSHQQELLQLLSAQAKLDKMKTVVCGISSLGLVEMTRKRARQGLQTLMFDTCPQCGGTGYMLSGRTVYMQIIRRIRELFKSGRIKSNLEIEVHPEVAQYLTKAVLEELGDSIGRKISIVVNPQISREGYSLMAVAE
;
A
#
# COMPACT_ATOMS: atom_id res chain seq x y z
N LEU A 1 5.56 -22.07 25.07
CA LEU A 1 4.24 -22.21 24.41
C LEU A 1 4.39 -22.98 23.09
N LEU A 2 4.88 -24.22 23.15
CA LEU A 2 5.00 -25.13 22.00
C LEU A 2 3.73 -25.97 21.96
N GLY A 3 2.75 -25.55 21.13
CA GLY A 3 1.51 -26.29 20.90
C GLY A 3 1.78 -27.62 20.19
N HIS A 4 1.13 -28.66 20.63
CA HIS A 4 1.22 -30.01 20.07
C HIS A 4 0.74 -30.01 18.60
N GLY A 5 1.68 -30.17 17.67
CA GLY A 5 1.40 -30.57 16.29
C GLY A 5 1.57 -32.08 16.13
N PRO A 6 0.95 -32.73 15.13
CA PRO A 6 0.86 -34.17 15.01
C PRO A 6 2.10 -34.81 14.36
N THR A 7 3.29 -34.47 14.78
CA THR A 7 4.52 -35.21 14.44
C THR A 7 5.50 -35.14 15.59
N SER A 8 5.82 -36.29 16.12
CA SER A 8 6.83 -36.53 17.17
C SER A 8 8.27 -36.26 16.68
N GLN A 9 8.51 -35.15 15.99
CA GLN A 9 9.86 -34.70 15.73
C GLN A 9 10.40 -34.12 17.03
N GLN A 10 11.47 -34.72 17.55
CA GLN A 10 12.17 -34.20 18.71
C GLN A 10 12.69 -32.79 18.43
N ILE A 11 12.10 -31.79 19.11
CA ILE A 11 12.54 -30.41 19.02
C ILE A 11 13.85 -30.30 19.77
N LYS A 12 14.95 -30.05 19.04
CA LYS A 12 16.26 -29.78 19.63
C LYS A 12 16.42 -28.26 19.84
N VAL A 13 16.55 -27.84 21.08
CA VAL A 13 16.85 -26.46 21.44
C VAL A 13 18.36 -26.32 21.66
N THR A 14 19.00 -25.42 20.93
CA THR A 14 20.43 -25.14 21.05
C THR A 14 20.67 -23.64 21.29
N ARG A 15 21.64 -23.30 22.17
CA ARG A 15 22.05 -21.90 22.37
C ARG A 15 22.94 -21.47 21.21
N HIS A 16 22.61 -20.35 20.59
CA HIS A 16 23.51 -19.70 19.62
C HIS A 16 24.73 -19.13 20.33
N ARG A 17 25.96 -19.47 19.88
CA ARG A 17 27.22 -19.01 20.43
C ARG A 17 28.13 -18.33 19.41
N GLY A 18 27.66 -18.13 18.18
CA GLY A 18 28.40 -17.47 17.10
C GLY A 18 28.52 -15.96 17.31
N SER A 19 29.57 -15.35 16.75
CA SER A 19 29.75 -13.89 16.69
C SER A 19 28.75 -13.19 15.75
N THR A 20 28.24 -13.91 14.76
CA THR A 20 27.21 -13.40 13.84
C THR A 20 25.84 -13.38 14.53
N PRO A 21 25.05 -12.30 14.45
CA PRO A 21 23.70 -12.27 15.01
C PRO A 21 22.84 -13.43 14.52
N ILE A 22 22.01 -14.00 15.40
CA ILE A 22 21.28 -15.25 15.13
C ILE A 22 20.37 -15.16 13.89
N PHE A 23 19.73 -14.01 13.64
CA PHE A 23 18.87 -13.82 12.47
C PHE A 23 19.68 -13.79 11.18
N LYS A 24 20.85 -13.13 11.20
CA LYS A 24 21.77 -13.12 10.05
C LYS A 24 22.34 -14.50 9.77
N ALA A 25 22.75 -15.22 10.83
CA ALA A 25 23.29 -16.58 10.72
C ALA A 25 22.29 -17.60 10.15
N ASN A 26 20.99 -17.35 10.30
CA ASN A 26 19.92 -18.21 9.80
C ASN A 26 19.15 -17.60 8.60
N HIS A 27 19.69 -16.57 7.96
CA HIS A 27 19.08 -15.90 6.80
C HIS A 27 17.63 -15.45 7.05
N ILE A 28 17.34 -14.99 8.28
CA ILE A 28 16.00 -14.50 8.65
C ILE A 28 15.81 -13.03 8.26
N GLU A 29 16.86 -12.20 8.37
CA GLU A 29 16.78 -10.77 8.05
C GLU A 29 16.25 -10.50 6.62
N PRO A 30 16.75 -11.11 5.54
CA PRO A 30 16.20 -10.94 4.21
C PRO A 30 14.73 -11.36 4.11
N GLN A 31 14.32 -12.42 4.82
CA GLN A 31 12.93 -12.86 4.85
C GLN A 31 12.00 -11.85 5.56
N LEU A 32 12.52 -11.12 6.56
CA LEU A 32 11.76 -10.04 7.20
C LEU A 32 11.61 -8.83 6.26
N GLU A 33 12.65 -8.51 5.48
CA GLU A 33 12.57 -7.47 4.45
C GLU A 33 11.52 -7.82 3.39
N ASP A 34 11.47 -9.07 2.92
CA ASP A 34 10.44 -9.54 2.00
C ASP A 34 9.02 -9.43 2.60
N LEU A 35 8.88 -9.65 3.91
CA LEU A 35 7.59 -9.55 4.59
C LEU A 35 7.01 -8.14 4.68
N ILE A 36 7.81 -7.10 4.51
CA ILE A 36 7.32 -5.72 4.47
C ILE A 36 6.98 -5.26 3.06
N SER A 37 7.41 -6.00 2.03
CA SER A 37 7.06 -5.69 0.64
C SER A 37 5.56 -5.91 0.38
N ARG A 38 4.98 -5.03 -0.43
CA ARG A 38 3.60 -5.19 -0.93
C ARG A 38 3.53 -6.19 -2.08
N ASP A 39 4.63 -6.36 -2.81
CA ASP A 39 4.71 -7.21 -4.00
C ASP A 39 5.53 -8.46 -3.67
N ILE A 40 5.02 -9.62 -4.07
CA ILE A 40 5.63 -10.93 -3.87
C ILE A 40 5.74 -11.61 -5.22
N ASN A 41 6.96 -11.98 -5.60
CA ASN A 41 7.20 -12.71 -6.84
C ASN A 41 6.90 -14.20 -6.66
N LEU A 42 6.30 -14.81 -7.68
CA LEU A 42 6.01 -16.24 -7.74
C LEU A 42 7.03 -16.99 -8.63
N PRO A 43 7.28 -18.28 -8.36
CA PRO A 43 8.25 -19.07 -9.13
C PRO A 43 7.99 -19.11 -10.63
N SER A 44 6.73 -19.12 -11.05
CA SER A 44 6.32 -19.10 -12.47
C SER A 44 6.51 -17.74 -13.17
N GLY A 45 6.99 -16.72 -12.44
CA GLY A 45 7.17 -15.35 -12.93
C GLY A 45 5.97 -14.44 -12.72
N GLY A 46 4.85 -14.92 -12.18
CA GLY A 46 3.74 -14.10 -11.71
C GLY A 46 4.09 -13.36 -10.43
N SER A 47 3.17 -12.53 -9.95
CA SER A 47 3.32 -11.79 -8.70
C SER A 47 2.00 -11.64 -7.97
N ILE A 48 2.09 -11.41 -6.66
CA ILE A 48 0.95 -11.08 -5.80
C ILE A 48 1.20 -9.69 -5.24
N ARG A 49 0.19 -8.81 -5.32
CA ARG A 49 0.17 -7.54 -4.60
C ARG A 49 -0.78 -7.62 -3.41
N ILE A 50 -0.36 -7.10 -2.27
CA ILE A 50 -1.13 -7.07 -1.03
C ILE A 50 -1.47 -5.64 -0.69
N ASP A 51 -2.76 -5.33 -0.64
CA ASP A 51 -3.28 -4.04 -0.24
C ASP A 51 -4.20 -4.16 0.97
N HIS A 52 -3.97 -3.33 1.96
CA HIS A 52 -4.78 -3.25 3.15
C HIS A 52 -5.68 -2.01 3.11
N THR A 53 -6.95 -2.23 3.36
CA THR A 53 -7.90 -1.15 3.64
C THR A 53 -8.29 -1.19 5.11
N GLU A 54 -9.09 -0.24 5.57
CA GLU A 54 -9.62 -0.23 6.93
C GLU A 54 -10.47 -1.48 7.23
N ALA A 55 -11.24 -1.96 6.25
CA ALA A 55 -12.21 -3.05 6.42
C ALA A 55 -11.68 -4.43 6.01
N LEU A 56 -10.85 -4.52 5.00
CA LEU A 56 -10.45 -5.78 4.38
C LEU A 56 -9.04 -5.73 3.81
N THR A 57 -8.48 -6.91 3.54
CA THR A 57 -7.22 -7.06 2.78
C THR A 57 -7.53 -7.64 1.41
N VAL A 58 -6.94 -7.04 0.38
CA VAL A 58 -7.03 -7.48 -1.01
C VAL A 58 -5.70 -8.07 -1.45
N PHE A 59 -5.78 -9.19 -2.16
CA PHE A 59 -4.68 -9.80 -2.88
C PHE A 59 -4.99 -9.75 -4.37
N ASP A 60 -4.10 -9.16 -5.15
CA ASP A 60 -4.18 -9.08 -6.61
C ASP A 60 -3.08 -9.96 -7.22
N VAL A 61 -3.49 -10.94 -8.04
CA VAL A 61 -2.58 -11.92 -8.66
C VAL A 61 -2.35 -11.52 -10.12
N ASN A 62 -1.10 -11.22 -10.43
CA ASN A 62 -0.70 -10.79 -11.76
C ASN A 62 0.15 -11.87 -12.45
N SER A 63 -0.12 -12.13 -13.75
CA SER A 63 0.71 -12.96 -14.59
C SER A 63 1.94 -12.19 -15.08
N ALA A 64 3.05 -12.90 -15.32
CA ALA A 64 4.13 -12.36 -16.12
C ALA A 64 3.66 -12.06 -17.56
N HIS A 65 4.33 -11.14 -18.24
CA HIS A 65 4.07 -10.86 -19.66
C HIS A 65 4.32 -12.10 -20.52
N TYR A 66 3.24 -12.81 -20.85
CA TYR A 66 3.31 -13.97 -21.74
C TYR A 66 2.45 -13.74 -22.99
N THR A 67 3.06 -13.88 -24.17
CA THR A 67 2.43 -13.66 -25.48
C THR A 67 2.16 -14.99 -26.22
N GLY A 68 1.60 -15.99 -25.53
CA GLY A 68 1.35 -17.32 -26.08
C GLY A 68 -0.06 -17.51 -26.66
N LYS A 69 -0.30 -18.72 -27.25
CA LYS A 69 -1.63 -19.12 -27.75
C LYS A 69 -2.61 -19.39 -26.60
N SER A 70 -3.90 -19.17 -26.82
CA SER A 70 -5.00 -19.18 -25.84
C SER A 70 -5.01 -20.33 -24.83
N ASN A 71 -4.82 -21.59 -25.24
CA ASN A 71 -4.82 -22.74 -24.32
C ASN A 71 -3.62 -22.72 -23.35
N LYS A 72 -2.44 -22.26 -23.83
CA LYS A 72 -1.27 -22.11 -22.97
C LYS A 72 -1.44 -20.97 -21.96
N LEU A 73 -2.27 -19.97 -22.25
CA LEU A 73 -2.59 -18.88 -21.33
C LEU A 73 -3.47 -19.37 -20.17
N GLU A 74 -4.46 -20.20 -20.43
CA GLU A 74 -5.32 -20.80 -19.40
C GLU A 74 -4.50 -21.68 -18.45
N ASP A 75 -3.66 -22.60 -18.99
CA ASP A 75 -2.79 -23.47 -18.18
C ASP A 75 -1.77 -22.67 -17.35
N LEU A 76 -1.24 -21.58 -17.92
CA LEU A 76 -0.34 -20.66 -17.21
C LEU A 76 -1.08 -19.95 -16.08
N ALA A 77 -2.25 -19.37 -16.38
CA ALA A 77 -3.08 -18.71 -15.37
C ALA A 77 -3.40 -19.64 -14.21
N PHE A 78 -3.79 -20.88 -14.50
CA PHE A 78 -4.05 -21.90 -13.49
C PHE A 78 -2.80 -22.24 -12.66
N THR A 79 -1.63 -22.35 -13.30
CA THR A 79 -0.35 -22.61 -12.60
C THR A 79 0.00 -21.47 -11.66
N VAL A 80 -0.05 -20.22 -12.14
CA VAL A 80 0.23 -19.02 -11.33
C VAL A 80 -0.76 -18.92 -10.17
N ASN A 81 -2.05 -19.15 -10.43
CA ASN A 81 -3.08 -19.12 -9.40
C ASN A 81 -2.87 -20.17 -8.30
N LYS A 82 -2.40 -21.37 -8.66
CA LYS A 82 -2.05 -22.43 -7.67
C LYS A 82 -0.85 -22.04 -6.80
N GLU A 83 0.16 -21.42 -7.39
CA GLU A 83 1.29 -20.89 -6.63
C GLU A 83 0.83 -19.76 -5.71
N ALA A 84 0.05 -18.82 -6.25
CA ALA A 84 -0.53 -17.72 -5.50
C ALA A 84 -1.37 -18.19 -4.31
N ALA A 85 -2.24 -19.19 -4.51
CA ALA A 85 -3.07 -19.73 -3.44
C ALA A 85 -2.26 -20.27 -2.24
N LYS A 86 -1.14 -20.94 -2.51
CA LYS A 86 -0.23 -21.44 -1.47
C LYS A 86 0.47 -20.27 -0.76
N GLU A 87 0.98 -19.32 -1.54
CA GLU A 87 1.72 -18.19 -1.01
C GLU A 87 0.80 -17.24 -0.23
N ILE A 88 -0.42 -16.95 -0.70
CA ILE A 88 -1.42 -16.17 0.03
C ILE A 88 -1.66 -16.77 1.42
N CYS A 89 -1.95 -18.07 1.51
CA CYS A 89 -2.13 -18.72 2.80
C CYS A 89 -0.87 -18.68 3.68
N ARG A 90 0.32 -18.70 3.09
CA ARG A 90 1.58 -18.50 3.82
C ARG A 90 1.69 -17.07 4.35
N GLN A 91 1.40 -16.06 3.52
CA GLN A 91 1.44 -14.64 3.89
C GLN A 91 0.39 -14.28 4.96
N LEU A 92 -0.81 -14.86 4.90
CA LEU A 92 -1.81 -14.68 5.95
C LEU A 92 -1.28 -15.08 7.34
N ARG A 93 -0.52 -16.18 7.40
CA ARG A 93 0.10 -16.65 8.66
C ARG A 93 1.30 -15.80 9.07
N LEU A 94 2.19 -15.47 8.14
CA LEU A 94 3.42 -14.74 8.43
C LEU A 94 3.16 -13.30 8.87
N ARG A 95 2.22 -12.62 8.19
CA ARG A 95 1.85 -11.23 8.47
C ARG A 95 0.74 -11.10 9.52
N ASP A 96 0.19 -12.22 9.99
CA ASP A 96 -0.99 -12.31 10.85
C ASP A 96 -2.18 -11.48 10.33
N ILE A 97 -2.41 -11.56 9.01
CA ILE A 97 -3.53 -10.88 8.36
C ILE A 97 -4.83 -11.57 8.77
N GLY A 98 -5.79 -10.81 9.27
CA GLY A 98 -7.10 -11.32 9.70
C GLY A 98 -8.24 -10.39 9.34
N GLY A 99 -9.45 -10.89 9.40
CA GLY A 99 -10.67 -10.21 8.99
C GLY A 99 -11.17 -10.71 7.64
N ILE A 100 -11.77 -9.83 6.85
CA ILE A 100 -12.24 -10.11 5.50
C ILE A 100 -11.04 -10.06 4.54
N ILE A 101 -10.95 -11.03 3.65
CA ILE A 101 -9.88 -11.17 2.67
C ILE A 101 -10.54 -11.42 1.32
N VAL A 102 -10.13 -10.67 0.32
CA VAL A 102 -10.58 -10.82 -1.06
C VAL A 102 -9.36 -11.11 -1.92
N VAL A 103 -9.47 -12.10 -2.79
CA VAL A 103 -8.39 -12.46 -3.71
C VAL A 103 -8.89 -12.34 -5.14
N ASP A 104 -8.22 -11.51 -5.92
CA ASP A 104 -8.40 -11.39 -7.35
C ASP A 104 -7.37 -12.28 -8.05
N PHE A 105 -7.82 -13.47 -8.45
CA PHE A 105 -7.01 -14.43 -9.19
C PHE A 105 -7.06 -14.12 -10.68
N ILE A 106 -6.04 -14.53 -11.42
CA ILE A 106 -6.06 -14.43 -12.88
C ILE A 106 -7.29 -15.20 -13.41
N ASP A 107 -8.04 -14.56 -14.28
CA ASP A 107 -9.26 -15.12 -14.86
C ASP A 107 -9.03 -16.51 -15.48
N MET A 108 -9.90 -17.43 -15.13
CA MET A 108 -9.94 -18.78 -15.67
C MET A 108 -11.34 -19.09 -16.21
N LYS A 109 -11.39 -19.60 -17.44
CA LYS A 109 -12.67 -19.95 -18.11
C LYS A 109 -13.12 -21.36 -17.73
N ASP A 110 -12.17 -22.25 -17.46
CA ASP A 110 -12.46 -23.65 -17.10
C ASP A 110 -12.93 -23.73 -15.65
N LYS A 111 -14.18 -24.17 -15.49
CA LYS A 111 -14.79 -24.38 -14.16
C LYS A 111 -14.10 -25.45 -13.34
N SER A 112 -13.45 -26.42 -13.99
CA SER A 112 -12.70 -27.46 -13.27
C SER A 112 -11.46 -26.88 -12.63
N HIS A 113 -10.74 -25.96 -13.29
CA HIS A 113 -9.61 -25.22 -12.74
C HIS A 113 -10.03 -24.34 -11.56
N GLN A 114 -11.19 -23.65 -11.69
CA GLN A 114 -11.73 -22.85 -10.58
C GLN A 114 -12.04 -23.71 -9.35
N GLN A 115 -12.64 -24.88 -9.54
CA GLN A 115 -12.94 -25.81 -8.43
C GLN A 115 -11.67 -26.38 -7.80
N GLU A 116 -10.68 -26.78 -8.61
CA GLU A 116 -9.39 -27.29 -8.10
C GLU A 116 -8.65 -26.19 -7.31
N LEU A 117 -8.66 -24.95 -7.79
CA LEU A 117 -8.08 -23.82 -7.08
C LEU A 117 -8.73 -23.60 -5.71
N LEU A 118 -10.07 -23.63 -5.63
CA LEU A 118 -10.80 -23.47 -4.36
C LEU A 118 -10.52 -24.63 -3.40
N GLN A 119 -10.42 -25.86 -3.90
CA GLN A 119 -10.05 -27.02 -3.10
C GLN A 119 -8.63 -26.89 -2.55
N LEU A 120 -7.68 -26.48 -3.39
CA LEU A 120 -6.30 -26.23 -2.97
C LEU A 120 -6.23 -25.13 -1.91
N LEU A 121 -6.91 -24.01 -2.13
CA LEU A 121 -6.94 -22.89 -1.20
C LEU A 121 -7.54 -23.30 0.15
N SER A 122 -8.64 -24.06 0.12
CA SER A 122 -9.29 -24.61 1.32
C SER A 122 -8.38 -25.60 2.05
N ALA A 123 -7.63 -26.42 1.33
CA ALA A 123 -6.66 -27.34 1.93
C ALA A 123 -5.50 -26.59 2.60
N GLN A 124 -5.00 -25.52 1.96
CA GLN A 124 -3.95 -24.67 2.53
C GLN A 124 -4.45 -23.87 3.75
N ALA A 125 -5.70 -23.40 3.71
CA ALA A 125 -6.33 -22.69 4.83
C ALA A 125 -6.46 -23.59 6.08
N LYS A 126 -6.69 -24.90 5.93
CA LYS A 126 -6.74 -25.85 7.04
C LYS A 126 -5.41 -26.05 7.78
N LEU A 127 -4.28 -25.67 7.17
CA LEU A 127 -2.96 -25.71 7.82
C LEU A 127 -2.77 -24.54 8.80
N ASP A 128 -3.66 -23.55 8.76
CA ASP A 128 -3.60 -22.41 9.66
C ASP A 128 -4.13 -22.79 11.07
N LYS A 129 -3.41 -22.35 12.10
CA LYS A 129 -3.87 -22.49 13.50
C LYS A 129 -5.09 -21.61 13.80
N MET A 130 -5.24 -20.50 13.04
CA MET A 130 -6.42 -19.63 13.15
C MET A 130 -7.52 -20.15 12.23
N LYS A 131 -8.77 -20.00 12.69
CA LYS A 131 -9.93 -20.38 11.88
C LYS A 131 -9.95 -19.52 10.61
N THR A 132 -9.64 -20.15 9.47
CA THR A 132 -9.65 -19.56 8.13
C THR A 132 -10.69 -20.27 7.30
N VAL A 133 -11.59 -19.52 6.67
CA VAL A 133 -12.71 -20.05 5.87
C VAL A 133 -12.65 -19.46 4.48
N VAL A 134 -12.68 -20.31 3.46
CA VAL A 134 -12.86 -19.94 2.05
C VAL A 134 -14.37 -20.00 1.78
N CYS A 135 -14.96 -18.85 1.44
CA CYS A 135 -16.41 -18.74 1.23
C CYS A 135 -16.82 -19.16 -0.18
N GLY A 136 -15.95 -18.94 -1.17
CA GLY A 136 -16.20 -19.28 -2.58
C GLY A 136 -15.75 -18.19 -3.53
N ILE A 137 -16.19 -18.30 -4.80
CA ILE A 137 -16.00 -17.30 -5.84
C ILE A 137 -17.29 -16.49 -5.96
N SER A 138 -17.18 -15.17 -5.89
CA SER A 138 -18.29 -14.24 -6.07
C SER A 138 -18.73 -14.18 -7.54
N SER A 139 -19.86 -13.52 -7.81
CA SER A 139 -20.33 -13.24 -9.17
C SER A 139 -19.38 -12.35 -9.99
N LEU A 140 -18.46 -11.68 -9.33
CA LEU A 140 -17.41 -10.85 -9.95
C LEU A 140 -16.11 -11.61 -10.22
N GLY A 141 -16.06 -12.92 -9.90
CA GLY A 141 -14.85 -13.74 -10.06
C GLY A 141 -13.87 -13.70 -8.89
N LEU A 142 -14.15 -12.89 -7.86
CA LEU A 142 -13.29 -12.73 -6.70
C LEU A 142 -13.46 -13.87 -5.71
N VAL A 143 -12.36 -14.37 -5.17
CA VAL A 143 -12.41 -15.35 -4.08
C VAL A 143 -12.54 -14.65 -2.74
N GLU A 144 -13.55 -15.01 -1.98
CA GLU A 144 -13.85 -14.45 -0.66
C GLU A 144 -13.37 -15.41 0.43
N MET A 145 -12.68 -14.86 1.41
CA MET A 145 -12.16 -15.58 2.56
C MET A 145 -12.35 -14.78 3.85
N THR A 146 -12.38 -15.48 4.97
CA THR A 146 -12.29 -14.87 6.29
C THR A 146 -11.26 -15.57 7.14
N ARG A 147 -10.52 -14.82 7.95
CA ARG A 147 -9.58 -15.36 8.94
C ARG A 147 -9.79 -14.68 10.29
N LYS A 148 -9.89 -15.50 11.36
CA LYS A 148 -10.05 -14.96 12.70
C LYS A 148 -8.83 -14.12 13.10
N ARG A 149 -9.06 -12.86 13.51
CA ARG A 149 -8.01 -12.00 14.07
C ARG A 149 -7.65 -12.51 15.46
N ALA A 150 -6.37 -12.77 15.70
CA ALA A 150 -5.87 -13.18 17.02
C ALA A 150 -5.12 -12.04 17.73
N ARG A 151 -4.42 -11.22 16.98
CA ARG A 151 -3.60 -10.08 17.45
C ARG A 151 -3.46 -9.04 16.34
N GLN A 152 -2.71 -7.98 16.61
CA GLN A 152 -2.36 -6.98 15.61
C GLN A 152 -1.48 -7.61 14.53
N GLY A 153 -1.77 -7.29 13.27
CA GLY A 153 -0.97 -7.74 12.13
C GLY A 153 0.42 -7.13 12.13
N LEU A 154 1.33 -7.78 11.43
CA LEU A 154 2.74 -7.35 11.31
C LEU A 154 2.87 -5.90 10.83
N GLN A 155 2.00 -5.48 9.91
CA GLN A 155 2.00 -4.12 9.38
C GLN A 155 1.82 -3.06 10.48
N THR A 156 0.86 -3.26 11.38
CA THR A 156 0.62 -2.33 12.50
C THR A 156 1.79 -2.30 13.50
N LEU A 157 2.56 -3.40 13.60
CA LEU A 157 3.70 -3.49 14.51
C LEU A 157 4.99 -2.90 13.92
N MET A 158 5.13 -2.87 12.60
CA MET A 158 6.39 -2.48 11.93
C MET A 158 6.34 -1.11 11.27
N PHE A 159 5.16 -0.53 11.06
CA PHE A 159 5.02 0.73 10.35
C PHE A 159 4.26 1.77 11.17
N ASP A 160 4.74 2.99 11.09
CA ASP A 160 4.01 4.19 11.51
C ASP A 160 3.25 4.79 10.34
N THR A 161 2.18 5.50 10.64
CA THR A 161 1.44 6.26 9.63
C THR A 161 2.32 7.35 9.03
N CYS A 162 2.40 7.41 7.71
CA CYS A 162 3.18 8.44 7.03
C CYS A 162 2.68 9.84 7.42
N PRO A 163 3.53 10.70 8.02
CA PRO A 163 3.09 12.03 8.48
C PRO A 163 2.74 12.98 7.34
N GLN A 164 3.22 12.72 6.12
CA GLN A 164 2.93 13.58 4.96
C GLN A 164 1.54 13.36 4.39
N CYS A 165 1.14 12.10 4.21
CA CYS A 165 -0.16 11.78 3.60
C CYS A 165 -1.19 11.26 4.61
N GLY A 166 -0.85 11.16 5.90
CA GLY A 166 -1.75 10.62 6.92
C GLY A 166 -2.22 9.18 6.65
N GLY A 167 -1.44 8.40 5.88
CA GLY A 167 -1.75 7.03 5.51
C GLY A 167 -2.60 6.88 4.24
N THR A 168 -2.98 7.98 3.57
CA THR A 168 -3.82 7.92 2.36
C THR A 168 -3.06 7.43 1.13
N GLY A 169 -1.72 7.55 1.11
CA GLY A 169 -0.88 7.26 -0.06
C GLY A 169 -0.93 8.32 -1.15
N TYR A 170 -1.72 9.39 -0.98
CA TYR A 170 -1.87 10.48 -1.94
C TYR A 170 -1.59 11.83 -1.28
N MET A 171 -1.09 12.74 -2.08
CA MET A 171 -0.88 14.14 -1.71
C MET A 171 -1.43 15.04 -2.81
N LEU A 172 -1.85 16.25 -2.45
CA LEU A 172 -2.26 17.24 -3.43
C LEU A 172 -1.09 17.56 -4.37
N SER A 173 -1.37 17.68 -5.66
CA SER A 173 -0.37 18.16 -6.62
C SER A 173 -0.02 19.61 -6.34
N GLY A 174 1.23 20.04 -6.63
CA GLY A 174 1.64 21.43 -6.50
C GLY A 174 0.70 22.39 -7.26
N ARG A 175 0.16 21.97 -8.40
CA ARG A 175 -0.85 22.73 -9.14
C ARG A 175 -2.16 22.90 -8.34
N THR A 176 -2.61 21.89 -7.65
CA THR A 176 -3.83 21.96 -6.82
C THR A 176 -3.63 22.92 -5.66
N VAL A 177 -2.48 22.83 -4.98
CA VAL A 177 -2.12 23.76 -3.88
C VAL A 177 -2.02 25.19 -4.40
N TYR A 178 -1.34 25.40 -5.53
CA TYR A 178 -1.31 26.70 -6.20
C TYR A 178 -2.72 27.29 -6.41
N MET A 179 -3.65 26.50 -6.95
CA MET A 179 -5.04 26.95 -7.17
C MET A 179 -5.77 27.27 -5.86
N GLN A 180 -5.47 26.56 -4.77
CA GLN A 180 -6.00 26.88 -3.45
C GLN A 180 -5.45 28.21 -2.93
N ILE A 181 -4.16 28.47 -3.09
CA ILE A 181 -3.53 29.72 -2.70
C ILE A 181 -4.18 30.91 -3.42
N ILE A 182 -4.32 30.83 -4.76
CA ILE A 182 -4.97 31.89 -5.54
C ILE A 182 -6.39 32.18 -5.06
N ARG A 183 -7.18 31.12 -4.85
CA ARG A 183 -8.55 31.26 -4.33
C ARG A 183 -8.57 31.89 -2.95
N ARG A 184 -7.67 31.47 -2.07
CA ARG A 184 -7.58 31.97 -0.70
C ARG A 184 -7.21 33.46 -0.66
N ILE A 185 -6.26 33.88 -1.48
CA ILE A 185 -5.86 35.32 -1.57
C ILE A 185 -7.05 36.17 -2.07
N ARG A 186 -7.74 35.72 -3.11
CA ARG A 186 -8.93 36.41 -3.63
C ARG A 186 -10.05 36.55 -2.60
N GLU A 187 -10.29 35.49 -1.83
CA GLU A 187 -11.27 35.47 -0.73
C GLU A 187 -10.90 36.43 0.37
N LEU A 188 -9.65 36.41 0.83
CA LEU A 188 -9.15 37.30 1.86
C LEU A 188 -9.18 38.79 1.42
N PHE A 189 -8.89 39.07 0.15
CA PHE A 189 -9.01 40.39 -0.42
C PHE A 189 -10.47 40.86 -0.43
N LYS A 190 -11.41 40.05 -0.94
CA LYS A 190 -12.84 40.41 -0.95
C LYS A 190 -13.42 40.64 0.44
N SER A 191 -12.92 39.95 1.44
CA SER A 191 -13.34 40.13 2.84
C SER A 191 -12.66 41.31 3.55
N GLY A 192 -11.82 42.11 2.84
CA GLY A 192 -11.09 43.24 3.40
C GLY A 192 -9.99 42.90 4.42
N ARG A 193 -9.59 41.62 4.48
CA ARG A 193 -8.54 41.13 5.40
C ARG A 193 -7.13 41.40 4.91
N ILE A 194 -6.92 41.57 3.60
CA ILE A 194 -5.64 41.96 3.01
C ILE A 194 -5.62 43.47 2.87
N LYS A 195 -4.75 44.15 3.65
CA LYS A 195 -4.56 45.58 3.62
C LYS A 195 -3.13 46.03 3.26
N SER A 196 -2.20 45.09 3.21
CA SER A 196 -0.77 45.29 2.94
C SER A 196 -0.29 44.42 1.78
N ASN A 197 0.98 44.54 1.42
CA ASN A 197 1.64 43.60 0.53
C ASN A 197 1.66 42.20 1.15
N LEU A 198 1.75 41.17 0.30
CA LEU A 198 1.73 39.78 0.73
C LEU A 198 3.03 39.07 0.38
N GLU A 199 3.48 38.27 1.30
CA GLU A 199 4.49 37.24 1.06
C GLU A 199 3.87 35.86 1.20
N ILE A 200 4.12 35.00 0.22
CA ILE A 200 3.61 33.63 0.16
C ILE A 200 4.79 32.70 0.38
N GLU A 201 4.81 31.99 1.50
CA GLU A 201 5.79 30.93 1.74
C GLU A 201 5.24 29.61 1.25
N VAL A 202 6.00 28.91 0.39
CA VAL A 202 5.57 27.67 -0.27
C VAL A 202 6.72 26.69 -0.48
N HIS A 203 6.36 25.43 -0.63
CA HIS A 203 7.29 24.37 -1.05
C HIS A 203 7.77 24.60 -2.49
N PRO A 204 9.02 24.19 -2.88
CA PRO A 204 9.56 24.36 -4.23
C PRO A 204 8.65 23.83 -5.35
N GLU A 205 7.97 22.70 -5.14
CA GLU A 205 7.05 22.13 -6.12
C GLU A 205 5.78 22.95 -6.35
N VAL A 206 5.43 23.84 -5.44
CA VAL A 206 4.31 24.78 -5.60
C VAL A 206 4.80 26.07 -6.24
N ALA A 207 6.01 26.52 -5.84
CA ALA A 207 6.63 27.74 -6.33
C ALA A 207 6.76 27.77 -7.87
N GLN A 208 6.99 26.63 -8.52
CA GLN A 208 7.09 26.56 -9.99
C GLN A 208 5.82 27.02 -10.71
N TYR A 209 4.65 27.00 -10.06
CA TYR A 209 3.38 27.49 -10.61
C TYR A 209 3.11 28.97 -10.31
N LEU A 210 3.80 29.55 -9.31
CA LEU A 210 3.70 30.95 -8.92
C LEU A 210 4.74 31.77 -9.69
N THR A 211 4.63 31.77 -11.02
CA THR A 211 5.55 32.53 -11.88
C THR A 211 5.40 34.02 -11.67
N LYS A 212 6.42 34.80 -12.08
CA LYS A 212 6.42 36.26 -11.97
C LYS A 212 5.16 36.88 -12.61
N ALA A 213 4.77 36.40 -13.81
CA ALA A 213 3.56 36.85 -14.49
C ALA A 213 2.27 36.59 -13.69
N VAL A 214 2.16 35.43 -13.06
CA VAL A 214 1.00 35.08 -12.21
C VAL A 214 0.94 35.98 -10.97
N LEU A 215 2.08 36.24 -10.35
CA LEU A 215 2.16 37.09 -9.16
C LEU A 215 1.84 38.58 -9.49
N GLU A 216 2.30 39.07 -10.64
CA GLU A 216 1.99 40.41 -11.14
C GLU A 216 0.49 40.53 -11.44
N GLU A 217 -0.08 39.61 -12.22
CA GLU A 217 -1.53 39.59 -12.54
C GLU A 217 -2.39 39.54 -11.28
N LEU A 218 -2.02 38.68 -10.33
CA LEU A 218 -2.75 38.57 -9.06
C LEU A 218 -2.59 39.82 -8.22
N GLY A 219 -1.38 40.38 -8.16
CA GLY A 219 -1.07 41.62 -7.46
C GLY A 219 -1.87 42.77 -8.01
N ASP A 220 -1.91 42.97 -9.33
CA ASP A 220 -2.69 44.00 -10.01
C ASP A 220 -4.19 43.85 -9.70
N SER A 221 -4.70 42.60 -9.68
CA SER A 221 -6.12 42.32 -9.40
C SER A 221 -6.55 42.72 -7.99
N ILE A 222 -5.62 42.79 -7.04
CA ILE A 222 -5.87 43.13 -5.63
C ILE A 222 -5.27 44.48 -5.20
N GLY A 223 -4.53 45.13 -6.11
CA GLY A 223 -3.86 46.42 -5.83
C GLY A 223 -2.76 46.33 -4.77
N ARG A 224 -2.04 45.19 -4.70
CA ARG A 224 -0.97 44.91 -3.73
C ARG A 224 0.15 44.13 -4.36
N LYS A 225 1.39 44.33 -3.89
CA LYS A 225 2.53 43.49 -4.31
C LYS A 225 2.49 42.15 -3.64
N ILE A 226 2.80 41.11 -4.41
CA ILE A 226 2.89 39.74 -3.92
C ILE A 226 4.30 39.23 -4.23
N SER A 227 4.95 38.69 -3.19
CA SER A 227 6.26 38.02 -3.28
C SER A 227 6.13 36.56 -2.83
N ILE A 228 7.11 35.74 -3.20
CA ILE A 228 7.20 34.34 -2.75
C ILE A 228 8.50 34.12 -2.01
N VAL A 229 8.42 33.29 -0.96
CA VAL A 229 9.56 32.66 -0.28
C VAL A 229 9.46 31.17 -0.48
N VAL A 230 10.54 30.59 -1.01
CA VAL A 230 10.60 29.14 -1.26
C VAL A 230 11.25 28.49 -0.05
N ASN A 231 10.48 27.64 0.65
CA ASN A 231 10.94 26.92 1.83
C ASN A 231 10.80 25.40 1.63
N PRO A 232 11.92 24.66 1.45
CA PRO A 232 11.87 23.19 1.31
C PRO A 232 11.43 22.44 2.57
N GLN A 233 11.41 23.10 3.73
CA GLN A 233 11.04 22.48 5.00
C GLN A 233 9.53 22.51 5.26
N ILE A 234 8.79 23.34 4.54
CA ILE A 234 7.32 23.34 4.65
C ILE A 234 6.74 22.10 3.96
N SER A 235 5.64 21.59 4.49
CA SER A 235 4.91 20.50 3.81
C SER A 235 4.55 20.90 2.38
N ARG A 236 4.60 19.98 1.45
CA ARG A 236 4.20 20.20 0.05
C ARG A 236 2.79 20.79 -0.10
N GLU A 237 1.88 20.44 0.81
CA GLU A 237 0.50 20.95 0.83
C GLU A 237 0.36 22.21 1.70
N GLY A 238 1.40 22.53 2.49
CA GLY A 238 1.42 23.70 3.36
C GLY A 238 1.77 24.96 2.61
N TYR A 239 1.20 26.07 3.08
CA TYR A 239 1.61 27.41 2.69
C TYR A 239 1.29 28.40 3.81
N SER A 240 2.02 29.48 3.86
CA SER A 240 1.68 30.63 4.72
C SER A 240 1.49 31.90 3.91
N LEU A 241 0.63 32.78 4.40
CA LEU A 241 0.36 34.08 3.83
C LEU A 241 0.69 35.15 4.90
N MET A 242 1.75 35.91 4.67
CA MET A 242 2.23 36.90 5.62
C MET A 242 2.02 38.29 5.06
N ALA A 243 1.55 39.21 5.93
CA ALA A 243 1.47 40.62 5.62
C ALA A 243 2.87 41.22 5.72
N VAL A 244 3.31 41.96 4.69
CA VAL A 244 4.60 42.64 4.66
C VAL A 244 4.34 44.15 4.65
N ALA A 245 5.05 44.86 5.50
CA ALA A 245 5.02 46.33 5.50
C ALA A 245 5.53 46.90 4.16
N GLU A 246 5.05 48.09 3.78
CA GLU A 246 5.51 48.82 2.57
C GLU A 246 6.99 49.15 2.61
#